data_e1272d5d7debe164b1eb5e4635135f7a
#
_entry.id   e1272d5d7debe164b1eb5e4635135f7a
#
_cell.length_a   1.000
_cell.length_b   1.000
_cell.length_c   1.000
_cell.angle_alpha   90.00
_cell.angle_beta   90.00
_cell.angle_gamma   90.00
#
_symmetry.space_group_name_H-M   'P 1'
#
loop_
_entity.id
_entity.type
_entity.pdbx_description
1 polymer ?
#
loop_
_entity_poly.entity_id
_entity_poly.type
_entity_poly.pdbx_seq_one_letter_code
_entity_poly.pdbx_strand_id
1 'polypeptide(L)'
;MKAKLERYLRWLREGFLQMLRLHPVESALTVYACAGCLLTYELDWDHSLPKLALAALFFAVALVVNNLAGRGPWRRVYWVSWTPIVPLSLWGGLEAWIVSEPAFLTFGILVPLALLMCRRAVHNERFVCDALLWLRSGVLAVFFANVALGLFGAILFSTTYIFGLEGAWIDHVWTYALIVFETFAVPVLFLMMADRWREAGYESNRILEILLNYIVAPALLIYTAMLYLYMAKILVTWSLPEGGVAYLVFGFTLFALAVKALQFLMRKRLYDWFFDRFSLISLPTQLLFWVGAIRRTSEYGLTSPRIYLLVCGGLMTLCVVLFLFRRAGRYMYVCLTAFAVFAAFAYVPSLEPERLAVRSQVGRAVRIAESLGRLGDDGRLILTPVPPADSVYREAYHGLYESLKFVERRDTAVFARFGTDLDGFAAIFPERMRSYVRWGYDYCNSYCVNNIIELEAPVNARFEVNAEYPHYYMNLRGWSDCSYHFGGDTLRLFLGEERAVHRIPCRELLERQLKESGFEPSEGCEPTSDQLLRLLDYRDDRCRILFENIKLERTDSAVVIQGLSINAVLMR
;
A
#
# COMPACT_ATOMS: atom_id res chain seq x y z
N MET A 1 40.62 27.08 10.18
CA MET A 1 39.19 26.82 10.36
C MET A 1 38.32 27.95 9.80
N LYS A 2 38.55 29.22 10.16
CA LYS A 2 37.81 30.41 9.64
C LYS A 2 37.71 30.47 8.11
N ALA A 3 38.82 30.36 7.38
CA ALA A 3 38.84 30.45 5.91
C ALA A 3 38.05 29.32 5.20
N LYS A 4 37.96 28.13 5.80
CA LYS A 4 37.12 27.04 5.28
C LYS A 4 35.64 27.35 5.52
N LEU A 5 35.29 27.82 6.70
CA LEU A 5 33.93 28.21 7.06
C LEU A 5 33.40 29.34 6.17
N GLU A 6 34.20 30.38 5.97
CA GLU A 6 33.86 31.51 5.08
C GLU A 6 33.67 31.09 3.62
N ARG A 7 34.42 30.06 3.16
CA ARG A 7 34.25 29.48 1.82
C ARG A 7 32.94 28.73 1.72
N TYR A 8 32.56 27.96 2.74
CA TYR A 8 31.29 27.26 2.79
C TYR A 8 30.10 28.21 2.86
N LEU A 9 30.18 29.24 3.68
CA LEU A 9 29.12 30.25 3.79
C LEU A 9 28.92 31.05 2.49
N ARG A 10 30.03 31.42 1.81
CA ARG A 10 29.95 32.06 0.48
C ARG A 10 29.31 31.12 -0.53
N TRP A 11 29.73 29.86 -0.55
CA TRP A 11 29.18 28.86 -1.41
C TRP A 11 27.67 28.63 -1.20
N LEU A 12 27.19 28.56 0.03
CA LEU A 12 25.76 28.46 0.36
C LEU A 12 25.00 29.71 -0.09
N ARG A 13 25.56 30.90 0.20
CA ARG A 13 24.94 32.14 -0.19
C ARG A 13 24.84 32.31 -1.72
N GLU A 14 25.88 32.01 -2.42
CA GLU A 14 25.89 32.07 -3.90
C GLU A 14 24.89 31.07 -4.49
N GLY A 15 24.87 29.83 -4.01
CA GLY A 15 23.90 28.81 -4.45
C GLY A 15 22.45 29.21 -4.16
N PHE A 16 22.18 29.77 -2.99
CA PHE A 16 20.85 30.26 -2.63
C PHE A 16 20.41 31.44 -3.49
N LEU A 17 21.29 32.43 -3.72
CA LEU A 17 20.99 33.58 -4.59
C LEU A 17 20.79 33.16 -6.05
N GLN A 18 21.57 32.20 -6.52
CA GLN A 18 21.41 31.61 -7.87
C GLN A 18 20.06 30.92 -7.99
N MET A 19 19.68 30.08 -7.02
CA MET A 19 18.40 29.40 -6.96
C MET A 19 17.23 30.40 -7.00
N LEU A 20 17.26 31.47 -6.19
CA LEU A 20 16.23 32.51 -6.22
C LEU A 20 16.10 33.22 -7.58
N ARG A 21 17.20 33.37 -8.32
CA ARG A 21 17.20 33.98 -9.67
C ARG A 21 16.66 33.02 -10.73
N LEU A 22 16.94 31.72 -10.61
CA LEU A 22 16.54 30.70 -11.58
C LEU A 22 15.11 30.21 -11.35
N HIS A 23 14.67 30.17 -10.08
CA HIS A 23 13.41 29.58 -9.62
C HIS A 23 12.59 30.54 -8.74
N PRO A 24 12.26 31.77 -9.21
CA PRO A 24 11.55 32.76 -8.38
C PRO A 24 10.13 32.32 -8.02
N VAL A 25 9.39 31.67 -8.93
CA VAL A 25 8.01 31.20 -8.68
C VAL A 25 8.00 30.04 -7.70
N GLU A 26 8.87 29.06 -7.90
CA GLU A 26 9.03 27.90 -7.02
C GLU A 26 9.44 28.34 -5.60
N SER A 27 10.34 29.32 -5.50
CA SER A 27 10.77 29.89 -4.22
C SER A 27 9.62 30.63 -3.51
N ALA A 28 8.82 31.39 -4.24
CA ALA A 28 7.64 32.07 -3.68
C ALA A 28 6.59 31.06 -3.17
N LEU A 29 6.35 29.99 -3.93
CA LEU A 29 5.44 28.91 -3.52
C LEU A 29 5.94 28.14 -2.30
N THR A 30 7.25 27.95 -2.18
CA THR A 30 7.87 27.35 -1.00
C THR A 30 7.66 28.21 0.26
N VAL A 31 7.86 29.53 0.14
CA VAL A 31 7.60 30.48 1.24
C VAL A 31 6.11 30.51 1.58
N TYR A 32 5.24 30.52 0.57
CA TYR A 32 3.78 30.46 0.76
C TYR A 32 3.35 29.20 1.51
N ALA A 33 3.87 28.03 1.10
CA ALA A 33 3.56 26.76 1.77
C ALA A 33 4.03 26.76 3.23
N CYS A 34 5.27 27.20 3.49
CA CYS A 34 5.83 27.25 4.84
C CYS A 34 5.05 28.21 5.75
N ALA A 35 4.85 29.45 5.29
CA ALA A 35 4.09 30.44 6.05
C ALA A 35 2.63 29.99 6.27
N GLY A 36 2.01 29.42 5.25
CA GLY A 36 0.66 28.86 5.34
C GLY A 36 0.56 27.73 6.38
N CYS A 37 1.49 26.76 6.37
CA CYS A 37 1.51 25.68 7.35
C CYS A 37 1.71 26.20 8.79
N LEU A 38 2.61 27.20 8.99
CA LEU A 38 2.80 27.83 10.29
C LEU A 38 1.54 28.54 10.77
N LEU A 39 0.89 29.32 9.89
CA LEU A 39 -0.36 30.03 10.23
C LEU A 39 -1.51 29.06 10.51
N THR A 40 -1.62 27.98 9.75
CA THR A 40 -2.63 26.94 9.97
C THR A 40 -2.47 26.28 11.33
N TYR A 41 -1.23 26.00 11.72
CA TYR A 41 -0.93 25.44 13.03
C TYR A 41 -1.23 26.42 14.17
N GLU A 42 -0.87 27.73 14.02
CA GLU A 42 -1.13 28.74 15.05
C GLU A 42 -2.61 29.08 15.23
N LEU A 43 -3.36 29.12 14.13
CA LEU A 43 -4.75 29.56 14.12
C LEU A 43 -5.75 28.41 14.16
N ASP A 44 -5.25 27.17 14.27
CA ASP A 44 -6.06 25.94 14.32
C ASP A 44 -7.02 25.83 13.11
N TRP A 45 -6.51 26.19 11.92
CA TRP A 45 -7.28 26.21 10.67
C TRP A 45 -7.15 24.90 9.90
N ASP A 46 -7.62 23.78 10.43
CA ASP A 46 -7.50 22.45 9.81
C ASP A 46 -8.03 22.39 8.37
N HIS A 47 -9.09 23.12 8.06
CA HIS A 47 -9.66 23.20 6.71
C HIS A 47 -8.75 23.87 5.65
N SER A 48 -7.62 24.44 6.03
CA SER A 48 -6.69 25.06 5.09
C SER A 48 -5.60 24.10 4.57
N LEU A 49 -5.38 22.97 5.21
CA LEU A 49 -4.36 21.97 4.80
C LEU A 49 -4.51 21.52 3.35
N PRO A 50 -5.70 21.19 2.82
CA PRO A 50 -5.88 20.84 1.42
C PRO A 50 -5.45 21.94 0.45
N LYS A 51 -5.66 23.20 0.82
CA LYS A 51 -5.26 24.35 0.00
C LYS A 51 -3.74 24.52 -0.06
N LEU A 52 -3.04 24.16 1.01
CA LEU A 52 -1.58 24.16 1.06
C LEU A 52 -0.95 23.04 0.26
N ALA A 53 -1.64 21.88 0.12
CA ALA A 53 -1.19 20.82 -0.76
C ALA A 53 -1.12 21.25 -2.24
N LEU A 54 -1.97 22.21 -2.67
CA LEU A 54 -1.87 22.82 -3.99
C LEU A 54 -0.52 23.54 -4.20
N ALA A 55 0.10 24.11 -3.16
CA ALA A 55 1.41 24.74 -3.31
C ALA A 55 2.48 23.74 -3.74
N ALA A 56 2.47 22.50 -3.22
CA ALA A 56 3.38 21.44 -3.65
C ALA A 56 3.13 21.03 -5.10
N LEU A 57 1.87 20.91 -5.52
CA LEU A 57 1.52 20.63 -6.91
C LEU A 57 2.03 21.74 -7.84
N PHE A 58 1.73 23.00 -7.53
CA PHE A 58 2.12 24.12 -8.38
C PHE A 58 3.61 24.46 -8.32
N PHE A 59 4.31 24.10 -7.24
CA PHE A 59 5.77 24.09 -7.22
C PHE A 59 6.32 23.15 -8.32
N ALA A 60 5.80 21.92 -8.40
CA ALA A 60 6.22 20.99 -9.43
C ALA A 60 5.79 21.42 -10.83
N VAL A 61 4.58 21.96 -11.01
CA VAL A 61 4.10 22.54 -12.27
C VAL A 61 4.99 23.71 -12.70
N ALA A 62 5.31 24.65 -11.81
CA ALA A 62 6.20 25.75 -12.10
C ALA A 62 7.59 25.26 -12.53
N LEU A 63 8.13 24.25 -11.86
CA LEU A 63 9.42 23.64 -12.19
C LEU A 63 9.40 22.98 -13.58
N VAL A 64 8.34 22.24 -13.91
CA VAL A 64 8.15 21.65 -15.24
C VAL A 64 8.07 22.75 -16.30
N VAL A 65 7.23 23.77 -16.08
CA VAL A 65 7.06 24.90 -17.02
C VAL A 65 8.36 25.69 -17.20
N ASN A 66 9.10 25.94 -16.11
CA ASN A 66 10.39 26.62 -16.14
C ASN A 66 11.40 25.89 -17.05
N ASN A 67 11.49 24.56 -16.89
CA ASN A 67 12.38 23.74 -17.73
C ASN A 67 11.91 23.62 -19.20
N LEU A 68 10.58 23.60 -19.45
CA LEU A 68 10.00 23.54 -20.79
C LEU A 68 10.10 24.86 -21.55
N ALA A 69 9.86 25.99 -20.85
CA ALA A 69 9.76 27.30 -21.46
C ALA A 69 11.11 27.88 -21.92
N GLY A 70 12.22 27.46 -21.32
CA GLY A 70 13.54 27.94 -21.66
C GLY A 70 13.63 29.48 -21.64
N ARG A 71 14.28 30.06 -22.70
CA ARG A 71 14.44 31.53 -22.86
C ARG A 71 13.44 32.16 -23.84
N GLY A 72 12.48 31.41 -24.38
CA GLY A 72 11.56 31.84 -25.42
C GLY A 72 10.33 32.62 -24.91
N PRO A 73 9.36 32.94 -25.82
CA PRO A 73 8.12 33.65 -25.47
C PRO A 73 7.26 32.91 -24.46
N TRP A 74 7.40 31.58 -24.35
CA TRP A 74 6.77 30.73 -23.36
C TRP A 74 7.17 31.03 -21.90
N ARG A 75 8.23 31.85 -21.68
CA ARG A 75 8.62 32.28 -20.34
C ARG A 75 7.54 33.10 -19.63
N ARG A 76 6.60 33.71 -20.36
CA ARG A 76 5.43 34.38 -19.77
C ARG A 76 4.52 33.37 -19.06
N VAL A 77 4.35 32.16 -19.64
CA VAL A 77 3.57 31.08 -19.04
C VAL A 77 4.14 30.67 -17.69
N TYR A 78 5.46 30.68 -17.54
CA TYR A 78 6.10 30.38 -16.26
C TYR A 78 5.66 31.35 -15.15
N TRP A 79 5.64 32.64 -15.41
CA TRP A 79 5.24 33.65 -14.41
C TRP A 79 3.75 33.57 -14.02
N VAL A 80 2.93 32.96 -14.85
CA VAL A 80 1.47 32.80 -14.64
C VAL A 80 1.12 31.38 -14.17
N SER A 81 2.09 30.46 -14.15
CA SER A 81 1.86 29.03 -13.85
C SER A 81 1.26 28.72 -12.47
N TRP A 82 1.42 29.62 -11.50
CA TRP A 82 0.88 29.50 -10.16
C TRP A 82 -0.57 30.02 -10.02
N THR A 83 -1.05 30.83 -10.95
CA THR A 83 -2.35 31.52 -10.83
C THR A 83 -3.57 30.60 -10.65
N PRO A 84 -3.61 29.35 -11.18
CA PRO A 84 -4.72 28.46 -10.95
C PRO A 84 -4.89 28.04 -9.47
N ILE A 85 -3.91 28.27 -8.61
CA ILE A 85 -4.06 28.04 -7.16
C ILE A 85 -5.26 28.83 -6.63
N VAL A 86 -5.45 30.07 -7.10
CA VAL A 86 -6.49 30.98 -6.59
C VAL A 86 -7.90 30.40 -6.79
N PRO A 87 -8.36 30.09 -8.03
CA PRO A 87 -9.68 29.50 -8.21
C PRO A 87 -9.79 28.10 -7.58
N LEU A 88 -8.74 27.29 -7.59
CA LEU A 88 -8.77 25.96 -6.97
C LEU A 88 -8.88 26.03 -5.44
N SER A 89 -8.24 27.00 -4.78
CA SER A 89 -8.37 27.18 -3.34
C SER A 89 -9.77 27.63 -2.89
N LEU A 90 -10.55 28.19 -3.80
CA LEU A 90 -11.95 28.59 -3.57
C LEU A 90 -12.95 27.49 -3.91
N TRP A 91 -12.48 26.39 -4.50
CA TRP A 91 -13.36 25.27 -4.87
C TRP A 91 -13.73 24.44 -3.64
N GLY A 92 -15.04 24.35 -3.34
CA GLY A 92 -15.54 23.63 -2.17
C GLY A 92 -15.35 22.09 -2.22
N GLY A 93 -15.05 21.50 -3.40
CA GLY A 93 -14.77 20.07 -3.56
C GLY A 93 -13.29 19.69 -3.41
N LEU A 94 -12.43 20.63 -3.09
CA LEU A 94 -10.97 20.40 -3.05
C LEU A 94 -10.55 19.33 -2.04
N GLU A 95 -11.17 19.32 -0.86
CA GLU A 95 -10.86 18.34 0.20
C GLU A 95 -11.15 16.91 -0.26
N ALA A 96 -12.33 16.69 -0.85
CA ALA A 96 -12.70 15.40 -1.42
C ALA A 96 -11.79 15.00 -2.59
N TRP A 97 -11.38 15.97 -3.41
CA TRP A 97 -10.48 15.70 -4.53
C TRP A 97 -9.08 15.28 -4.08
N ILE A 98 -8.50 15.91 -3.06
CA ILE A 98 -7.13 15.60 -2.59
C ILE A 98 -7.00 14.17 -2.05
N VAL A 99 -8.07 13.62 -1.45
CA VAL A 99 -8.11 12.22 -1.00
C VAL A 99 -8.54 11.25 -2.09
N SER A 100 -8.88 11.74 -3.29
CA SER A 100 -9.35 10.93 -4.40
C SER A 100 -8.22 10.24 -5.17
N GLU A 101 -8.55 9.16 -5.86
CA GLU A 101 -7.61 8.45 -6.75
C GLU A 101 -7.01 9.36 -7.84
N PRO A 102 -7.77 10.26 -8.51
CA PRO A 102 -7.21 11.24 -9.44
C PRO A 102 -6.12 12.13 -8.86
N ALA A 103 -6.26 12.59 -7.62
CA ALA A 103 -5.22 13.39 -6.97
C ALA A 103 -3.98 12.54 -6.71
N PHE A 104 -4.12 11.31 -6.21
CA PHE A 104 -3.01 10.38 -6.02
C PHE A 104 -2.26 10.12 -7.33
N LEU A 105 -2.98 9.84 -8.43
CA LEU A 105 -2.37 9.67 -9.75
C LEU A 105 -1.63 10.94 -10.20
N THR A 106 -2.19 12.11 -9.94
CA THR A 106 -1.58 13.39 -10.31
C THR A 106 -0.28 13.62 -9.56
N PHE A 107 -0.30 13.55 -8.24
CA PHE A 107 0.89 13.79 -7.40
C PHE A 107 1.92 12.67 -7.50
N GLY A 108 1.48 11.40 -7.46
CA GLY A 108 2.35 10.23 -7.39
C GLY A 108 2.94 9.79 -8.73
N ILE A 109 2.26 10.04 -9.85
CA ILE A 109 2.63 9.51 -11.16
C ILE A 109 2.83 10.60 -12.20
N LEU A 110 1.81 11.47 -12.43
CA LEU A 110 1.87 12.44 -13.52
C LEU A 110 2.94 13.51 -13.30
N VAL A 111 3.07 14.03 -12.08
CA VAL A 111 4.10 15.02 -11.75
C VAL A 111 5.51 14.47 -11.92
N PRO A 112 5.90 13.30 -11.36
CA PRO A 112 7.20 12.69 -11.64
C PRO A 112 7.46 12.43 -13.12
N LEU A 113 6.48 11.91 -13.87
CA LEU A 113 6.62 11.71 -15.31
C LEU A 113 6.82 13.02 -16.06
N ALA A 114 6.09 14.08 -15.70
CA ALA A 114 6.26 15.41 -16.27
C ALA A 114 7.65 15.98 -15.99
N LEU A 115 8.19 15.80 -14.78
CA LEU A 115 9.56 16.19 -14.43
C LEU A 115 10.61 15.43 -15.26
N LEU A 116 10.42 14.13 -15.52
CA LEU A 116 11.30 13.35 -16.37
C LEU A 116 11.28 13.85 -17.83
N MET A 117 10.12 14.29 -18.31
CA MET A 117 9.93 14.71 -19.70
C MET A 117 10.24 16.20 -19.94
N CYS A 118 10.25 17.05 -18.91
CA CYS A 118 10.31 18.52 -19.06
C CYS A 118 11.56 19.02 -19.81
N ARG A 119 12.68 18.28 -19.76
CA ARG A 119 13.91 18.62 -20.48
C ARG A 119 13.96 18.13 -21.92
N ARG A 120 12.93 17.44 -22.40
CA ARG A 120 12.81 16.92 -23.78
C ARG A 120 14.02 16.10 -24.24
N ALA A 121 14.62 15.34 -23.33
CA ALA A 121 15.78 14.52 -23.62
C ALA A 121 15.39 13.27 -24.42
N VAL A 122 15.44 13.34 -25.75
CA VAL A 122 15.11 12.20 -26.63
C VAL A 122 16.19 11.11 -26.58
N HIS A 123 17.46 11.46 -26.38
CA HIS A 123 18.55 10.50 -26.25
C HIS A 123 18.52 9.83 -24.87
N ASN A 124 18.57 8.49 -24.85
CA ASN A 124 18.44 7.70 -23.61
C ASN A 124 19.48 8.05 -22.55
N GLU A 125 20.74 8.26 -22.94
CA GLU A 125 21.80 8.65 -22.01
C GLU A 125 21.46 9.95 -21.27
N ARG A 126 21.10 11.00 -22.02
CA ARG A 126 20.72 12.29 -21.43
C ARG A 126 19.44 12.18 -20.60
N PHE A 127 18.47 11.38 -21.05
CA PHE A 127 17.23 11.13 -20.30
C PHE A 127 17.52 10.48 -18.93
N VAL A 128 18.38 9.47 -18.91
CA VAL A 128 18.75 8.76 -17.67
C VAL A 128 19.59 9.67 -16.76
N CYS A 129 20.51 10.47 -17.31
CA CYS A 129 21.26 11.47 -16.54
C CYS A 129 20.30 12.47 -15.87
N ASP A 130 19.33 13.00 -16.62
CA ASP A 130 18.33 13.93 -16.07
C ASP A 130 17.43 13.27 -15.00
N ALA A 131 17.02 12.02 -15.23
CA ALA A 131 16.24 11.26 -14.25
C ALA A 131 16.99 11.06 -12.93
N LEU A 132 18.26 10.65 -13.02
CA LEU A 132 19.11 10.49 -11.84
C LEU A 132 19.41 11.81 -11.14
N LEU A 133 19.54 12.90 -11.89
CA LEU A 133 19.73 14.22 -11.30
C LEU A 133 18.54 14.59 -10.42
N TRP A 134 17.30 14.42 -10.92
CA TRP A 134 16.10 14.68 -10.13
C TRP A 134 16.01 13.77 -8.91
N LEU A 135 16.22 12.46 -9.10
CA LEU A 135 16.16 11.48 -8.02
C LEU A 135 17.21 11.77 -6.95
N ARG A 136 18.47 11.97 -7.35
CA ARG A 136 19.57 12.27 -6.43
C ARG A 136 19.35 13.57 -5.68
N SER A 137 18.89 14.62 -6.37
CA SER A 137 18.60 15.91 -5.74
C SER A 137 17.50 15.78 -4.70
N GLY A 138 16.42 15.07 -5.02
CA GLY A 138 15.31 14.85 -4.09
C GLY A 138 15.73 14.03 -2.87
N VAL A 139 16.36 12.88 -3.08
CA VAL A 139 16.78 11.99 -1.98
C VAL A 139 17.75 12.69 -1.04
N LEU A 140 18.75 13.41 -1.58
CA LEU A 140 19.73 14.10 -0.73
C LEU A 140 19.15 15.35 -0.06
N ALA A 141 18.22 16.06 -0.70
CA ALA A 141 17.54 17.20 -0.07
C ALA A 141 16.74 16.73 1.17
N VAL A 142 15.93 15.68 1.02
CA VAL A 142 15.20 15.08 2.14
C VAL A 142 16.16 14.57 3.20
N PHE A 143 17.21 13.85 2.82
CA PHE A 143 18.19 13.32 3.76
C PHE A 143 18.87 14.41 4.58
N PHE A 144 19.40 15.46 3.96
CA PHE A 144 20.09 16.52 4.67
C PHE A 144 19.15 17.39 5.51
N ALA A 145 17.94 17.66 5.05
CA ALA A 145 16.94 18.38 5.84
C ALA A 145 16.57 17.59 7.10
N ASN A 146 16.33 16.28 6.98
CA ASN A 146 15.99 15.43 8.12
C ASN A 146 17.18 15.20 9.07
N VAL A 147 18.41 15.13 8.57
CA VAL A 147 19.61 15.14 9.43
C VAL A 147 19.69 16.45 10.23
N ALA A 148 19.46 17.59 9.60
CA ALA A 148 19.46 18.88 10.28
C ALA A 148 18.32 19.01 11.31
N LEU A 149 17.12 18.53 10.96
CA LEU A 149 15.97 18.43 11.88
C LEU A 149 16.30 17.54 13.08
N GLY A 150 16.91 16.36 12.85
CA GLY A 150 17.32 15.45 13.91
C GLY A 150 18.37 16.04 14.85
N LEU A 151 19.36 16.79 14.31
CA LEU A 151 20.33 17.53 15.11
C LEU A 151 19.67 18.65 15.92
N PHE A 152 18.73 19.39 15.32
CA PHE A 152 17.93 20.40 16.02
C PHE A 152 17.13 19.75 17.17
N GLY A 153 16.48 18.62 16.93
CA GLY A 153 15.74 17.88 17.96
C GLY A 153 16.64 17.39 19.09
N ALA A 154 17.85 16.89 18.77
CA ALA A 154 18.83 16.49 19.77
C ALA A 154 19.30 17.67 20.65
N ILE A 155 19.50 18.84 20.03
CA ILE A 155 19.85 20.07 20.77
C ILE A 155 18.68 20.51 21.65
N LEU A 156 17.47 20.53 21.11
CA LEU A 156 16.26 20.90 21.86
C LEU A 156 16.08 19.97 23.06
N PHE A 157 16.10 18.66 22.83
CA PHE A 157 16.00 17.64 23.88
C PHE A 157 17.09 17.79 24.95
N SER A 158 18.35 17.96 24.54
CA SER A 158 19.46 18.13 25.49
C SER A 158 19.30 19.40 26.32
N THR A 159 18.83 20.48 25.69
CA THR A 159 18.61 21.76 26.38
C THR A 159 17.47 21.65 27.40
N THR A 160 16.34 21.08 27.01
CA THR A 160 15.20 20.86 27.91
C THR A 160 15.56 19.95 29.09
N TYR A 161 16.30 18.88 28.81
CA TYR A 161 16.75 17.95 29.85
C TYR A 161 17.74 18.58 30.84
N ILE A 162 18.76 19.28 30.35
CA ILE A 162 19.82 19.88 31.20
C ILE A 162 19.27 21.02 32.07
N PHE A 163 18.37 21.84 31.51
CA PHE A 163 17.83 23.00 32.23
C PHE A 163 16.49 22.72 32.91
N GLY A 164 15.99 21.48 32.86
CA GLY A 164 14.71 21.09 33.47
C GLY A 164 13.52 21.89 32.90
N LEU A 165 13.58 22.23 31.61
CA LEU A 165 12.53 23.01 30.95
C LEU A 165 11.36 22.10 30.60
N GLU A 166 10.17 22.45 31.11
CA GLU A 166 8.92 21.75 30.84
C GLU A 166 7.88 22.73 30.28
N GLY A 167 6.94 22.20 29.50
CA GLY A 167 5.80 22.98 29.00
C GLY A 167 5.49 22.74 27.52
N ALA A 168 4.24 23.05 27.14
CA ALA A 168 3.72 22.88 25.79
C ALA A 168 4.51 23.65 24.70
N TRP A 169 5.26 24.68 25.06
CA TRP A 169 6.08 25.43 24.11
C TRP A 169 7.16 24.58 23.41
N ILE A 170 7.61 23.49 24.05
CA ILE A 170 8.60 22.55 23.48
C ILE A 170 8.00 21.87 22.25
N ASP A 171 6.75 21.41 22.35
CA ASP A 171 6.01 20.77 21.26
C ASP A 171 5.75 21.78 20.13
N HIS A 172 5.44 23.03 20.45
CA HIS A 172 5.30 24.10 19.46
C HIS A 172 6.61 24.33 18.70
N VAL A 173 7.74 24.48 19.43
CA VAL A 173 9.06 24.69 18.80
C VAL A 173 9.46 23.51 17.91
N TRP A 174 9.17 22.27 18.35
CA TRP A 174 9.41 21.08 17.55
C TRP A 174 8.55 21.06 16.27
N THR A 175 7.27 21.39 16.39
CA THR A 175 6.33 21.43 15.26
C THR A 175 6.74 22.53 14.27
N TYR A 176 7.16 23.73 14.74
CA TYR A 176 7.67 24.77 13.85
C TYR A 176 8.93 24.33 13.12
N ALA A 177 9.85 23.67 13.83
CA ALA A 177 11.05 23.15 13.19
C ALA A 177 10.68 22.13 12.10
N LEU A 178 9.79 21.19 12.39
CA LEU A 178 9.32 20.18 11.44
C LEU A 178 8.70 20.87 10.21
N ILE A 179 7.79 21.82 10.39
CA ILE A 179 7.18 22.58 9.29
C ILE A 179 8.25 23.27 8.45
N VAL A 180 9.18 24.01 9.08
CA VAL A 180 10.22 24.76 8.35
C VAL A 180 11.17 23.81 7.61
N PHE A 181 11.61 22.73 8.22
CA PHE A 181 12.53 21.80 7.56
C PHE A 181 11.87 21.07 6.39
N GLU A 182 10.63 20.58 6.52
CA GLU A 182 9.96 19.81 5.48
C GLU A 182 9.40 20.73 4.36
N THR A 183 8.79 21.85 4.69
CA THR A 183 8.10 22.69 3.68
C THR A 183 8.98 23.76 3.07
N PHE A 184 10.07 24.17 3.73
CA PHE A 184 11.00 25.18 3.22
C PHE A 184 12.38 24.60 2.91
N ALA A 185 13.05 23.92 3.86
CA ALA A 185 14.42 23.49 3.65
C ALA A 185 14.53 22.39 2.58
N VAL A 186 13.62 21.40 2.55
CA VAL A 186 13.62 20.34 1.53
C VAL A 186 13.51 20.91 0.12
N PRO A 187 12.49 21.72 -0.25
CA PRO A 187 12.39 22.28 -1.60
C PRO A 187 13.58 23.19 -1.98
N VAL A 188 14.07 24.00 -1.05
CA VAL A 188 15.23 24.87 -1.28
C VAL A 188 16.49 24.05 -1.57
N LEU A 189 16.80 23.05 -0.75
CA LEU A 189 17.95 22.17 -0.95
C LEU A 189 17.81 21.39 -2.26
N PHE A 190 16.61 20.94 -2.58
CA PHE A 190 16.33 20.24 -3.84
C PHE A 190 16.68 21.09 -5.06
N LEU A 191 16.19 22.34 -5.11
CA LEU A 191 16.47 23.26 -6.21
C LEU A 191 17.97 23.60 -6.30
N MET A 192 18.60 23.94 -5.16
CA MET A 192 20.03 24.24 -5.12
C MET A 192 20.89 23.07 -5.61
N MET A 193 20.56 21.85 -5.23
CA MET A 193 21.30 20.66 -5.66
C MET A 193 21.04 20.34 -7.14
N ALA A 194 19.79 20.46 -7.58
CA ALA A 194 19.41 20.19 -8.97
C ALA A 194 20.14 21.13 -9.95
N ASP A 195 20.23 22.42 -9.64
CA ASP A 195 20.94 23.39 -10.47
C ASP A 195 22.45 23.12 -10.51
N ARG A 196 23.03 22.87 -9.33
CA ARG A 196 24.47 22.66 -9.21
C ARG A 196 24.95 21.42 -9.97
N TRP A 197 24.24 20.32 -9.85
CA TRP A 197 24.64 19.10 -10.55
C TRP A 197 24.35 19.14 -12.03
N ARG A 198 23.43 19.98 -12.44
CA ARG A 198 23.20 20.29 -13.85
C ARG A 198 24.45 20.93 -14.49
N GLU A 199 25.13 21.82 -13.78
CA GLU A 199 26.35 22.49 -14.23
C GLU A 199 27.58 21.54 -14.22
N ALA A 200 27.67 20.68 -13.20
CA ALA A 200 28.80 19.76 -13.03
C ALA A 200 28.80 18.59 -14.02
N GLY A 201 27.65 18.28 -14.66
CA GLY A 201 27.50 17.09 -15.50
C GLY A 201 27.49 15.78 -14.69
N TYR A 202 27.34 14.66 -15.39
CA TYR A 202 27.39 13.33 -14.77
C TYR A 202 28.80 12.75 -14.89
N GLU A 203 29.43 12.47 -13.77
CA GLU A 203 30.65 11.67 -13.69
C GLU A 203 30.31 10.23 -13.29
N SER A 204 30.91 9.25 -14.02
CA SER A 204 30.69 7.84 -13.68
C SER A 204 31.22 7.52 -12.28
N ASN A 205 30.37 6.87 -11.47
CA ASN A 205 30.73 6.48 -10.11
C ASN A 205 31.29 5.05 -10.11
N ARG A 206 32.55 4.89 -9.68
CA ARG A 206 33.23 3.57 -9.58
C ARG A 206 32.45 2.58 -8.69
N ILE A 207 31.81 3.07 -7.61
CA ILE A 207 31.01 2.21 -6.72
C ILE A 207 29.79 1.68 -7.47
N LEU A 208 29.11 2.54 -8.26
CA LEU A 208 27.97 2.13 -9.08
C LEU A 208 28.40 1.10 -10.15
N GLU A 209 29.56 1.28 -10.77
CA GLU A 209 30.09 0.33 -11.75
C GLU A 209 30.37 -1.04 -11.13
N ILE A 210 30.96 -1.07 -9.94
CA ILE A 210 31.23 -2.33 -9.20
C ILE A 210 29.90 -2.99 -8.84
N LEU A 211 28.98 -2.25 -8.24
CA LEU A 211 27.66 -2.77 -7.82
C LEU A 211 26.91 -3.38 -9.01
N LEU A 212 26.82 -2.65 -10.12
CA LEU A 212 26.07 -3.10 -11.29
C LEU A 212 26.73 -4.28 -12.00
N ASN A 213 28.06 -4.27 -12.17
CA ASN A 213 28.76 -5.32 -12.90
C ASN A 213 28.95 -6.61 -12.11
N TYR A 214 29.22 -6.53 -10.80
CA TYR A 214 29.64 -7.72 -10.02
C TYR A 214 28.55 -8.27 -9.11
N ILE A 215 27.51 -7.50 -8.83
CA ILE A 215 26.41 -7.93 -7.96
C ILE A 215 25.09 -8.00 -8.74
N VAL A 216 24.65 -6.87 -9.29
CA VAL A 216 23.30 -6.77 -9.83
C VAL A 216 23.14 -7.51 -11.16
N ALA A 217 24.09 -7.36 -12.11
CA ALA A 217 23.98 -8.02 -13.41
C ALA A 217 24.09 -9.55 -13.29
N PRO A 218 25.01 -10.15 -12.51
CA PRO A 218 25.01 -11.60 -12.26
C PRO A 218 23.71 -12.09 -11.60
N ALA A 219 23.18 -11.36 -10.61
CA ALA A 219 21.91 -11.71 -9.98
C ALA A 219 20.75 -11.70 -10.99
N LEU A 220 20.70 -10.71 -11.90
CA LEU A 220 19.70 -10.66 -12.97
C LEU A 220 19.83 -11.84 -13.94
N LEU A 221 21.05 -12.25 -14.27
CA LEU A 221 21.27 -13.43 -15.13
C LEU A 221 20.76 -14.71 -14.47
N ILE A 222 21.09 -14.92 -13.19
CA ILE A 222 20.60 -16.07 -12.40
C ILE A 222 19.08 -16.06 -12.35
N TYR A 223 18.48 -14.90 -12.06
CA TYR A 223 17.02 -14.77 -12.00
C TYR A 223 16.35 -15.02 -13.36
N THR A 224 16.98 -14.55 -14.44
CA THR A 224 16.54 -14.85 -15.81
C THR A 224 16.53 -16.36 -16.05
N ALA A 225 17.61 -17.06 -15.70
CA ALA A 225 17.69 -18.51 -15.83
C ALA A 225 16.60 -19.22 -15.00
N MET A 226 16.34 -18.76 -13.76
CA MET A 226 15.25 -19.29 -12.92
C MET A 226 13.88 -19.10 -13.57
N LEU A 227 13.59 -17.94 -14.16
CA LEU A 227 12.32 -17.71 -14.86
C LEU A 227 12.16 -18.63 -16.08
N TYR A 228 13.23 -18.90 -16.81
CA TYR A 228 13.20 -19.83 -17.93
C TYR A 228 13.00 -21.28 -17.49
N LEU A 229 13.67 -21.72 -16.42
CA LEU A 229 13.44 -23.04 -15.82
C LEU A 229 12.00 -23.19 -15.33
N TYR A 230 11.46 -22.15 -14.74
CA TYR A 230 10.06 -22.12 -14.29
C TYR A 230 9.09 -22.19 -15.47
N MET A 231 9.36 -21.48 -16.55
CA MET A 231 8.58 -21.57 -17.79
C MET A 231 8.65 -22.98 -18.40
N ALA A 232 9.85 -23.59 -18.41
CA ALA A 232 10.02 -24.97 -18.84
C ALA A 232 9.21 -25.96 -17.98
N LYS A 233 9.20 -25.77 -16.65
CA LYS A 233 8.35 -26.55 -15.74
C LYS A 233 6.87 -26.45 -16.14
N ILE A 234 6.35 -25.24 -16.37
CA ILE A 234 4.95 -25.03 -16.77
C ILE A 234 4.63 -25.77 -18.08
N LEU A 235 5.54 -25.70 -19.06
CA LEU A 235 5.36 -26.39 -20.35
C LEU A 235 5.36 -27.92 -20.21
N VAL A 236 6.17 -28.47 -19.30
CA VAL A 236 6.25 -29.92 -19.06
C VAL A 236 5.07 -30.41 -18.23
N THR A 237 4.70 -29.69 -17.15
CA THR A 237 3.62 -30.12 -16.25
C THR A 237 2.23 -29.74 -16.75
N TRP A 238 2.16 -28.88 -17.80
CA TRP A 238 0.93 -28.31 -18.35
C TRP A 238 -0.01 -27.71 -17.28
N SER A 239 0.55 -27.37 -16.13
CA SER A 239 -0.14 -26.77 -15.00
C SER A 239 0.29 -25.32 -14.86
N LEU A 240 -0.67 -24.40 -15.00
CA LEU A 240 -0.40 -22.98 -14.73
C LEU A 240 -0.35 -22.79 -13.22
N PRO A 241 0.70 -22.15 -12.71
CA PRO A 241 0.89 -21.95 -11.29
C PRO A 241 -0.10 -20.98 -10.71
N GLU A 242 -0.39 -21.18 -9.45
CA GLU A 242 -1.23 -20.30 -8.67
C GLU A 242 -0.57 -18.92 -8.52
N GLY A 243 -1.21 -17.97 -9.02
CA GLY A 243 -1.35 -16.56 -8.67
C GLY A 243 -0.17 -15.61 -8.59
N GLY A 244 1.04 -15.96 -8.22
CA GLY A 244 2.12 -15.01 -7.92
C GLY A 244 3.02 -14.60 -9.11
N VAL A 245 3.00 -15.39 -10.18
CA VAL A 245 3.97 -15.31 -11.28
C VAL A 245 3.95 -13.99 -12.03
N ALA A 246 2.77 -13.44 -12.27
CA ALA A 246 2.65 -12.16 -12.98
C ALA A 246 3.40 -11.04 -12.23
N TYR A 247 3.30 -11.00 -10.90
CA TYR A 247 4.02 -10.00 -10.08
C TYR A 247 5.54 -10.24 -10.09
N LEU A 248 5.98 -11.50 -10.08
CA LEU A 248 7.41 -11.84 -10.14
C LEU A 248 8.03 -11.42 -11.47
N VAL A 249 7.37 -11.74 -12.59
CA VAL A 249 7.84 -11.34 -13.92
C VAL A 249 7.80 -9.82 -14.09
N PHE A 250 6.75 -9.18 -13.57
CA PHE A 250 6.63 -7.72 -13.59
C PHE A 250 7.78 -7.06 -12.83
N GLY A 251 8.02 -7.45 -11.58
CA GLY A 251 9.10 -6.90 -10.74
C GLY A 251 10.48 -7.13 -11.36
N PHE A 252 10.73 -8.33 -11.86
CA PHE A 252 11.98 -8.64 -12.57
C PHE A 252 12.20 -7.75 -13.79
N THR A 253 11.20 -7.65 -14.66
CA THR A 253 11.36 -6.89 -15.92
C THR A 253 11.52 -5.41 -15.64
N LEU A 254 10.77 -4.85 -14.69
CA LEU A 254 10.90 -3.46 -14.27
C LEU A 254 12.31 -3.17 -13.72
N PHE A 255 12.81 -4.05 -12.84
CA PHE A 255 14.15 -3.92 -12.27
C PHE A 255 15.24 -4.05 -13.35
N ALA A 256 15.12 -5.02 -14.25
CA ALA A 256 16.06 -5.21 -15.35
C ALA A 256 16.07 -4.03 -16.32
N LEU A 257 14.91 -3.42 -16.61
CA LEU A 257 14.82 -2.19 -17.42
C LEU A 257 15.50 -0.99 -16.73
N ALA A 258 15.34 -0.88 -15.39
CA ALA A 258 16.03 0.14 -14.61
C ALA A 258 17.55 -0.06 -14.65
N VAL A 259 18.03 -1.30 -14.47
CA VAL A 259 19.46 -1.62 -14.57
C VAL A 259 19.99 -1.37 -15.98
N LYS A 260 19.21 -1.74 -17.02
CA LYS A 260 19.54 -1.40 -18.42
C LYS A 260 19.67 0.11 -18.63
N ALA A 261 18.80 0.91 -18.02
CA ALA A 261 18.92 2.36 -18.06
C ALA A 261 20.23 2.84 -17.40
N LEU A 262 20.58 2.29 -16.25
CA LEU A 262 21.82 2.63 -15.53
C LEU A 262 23.10 2.23 -16.30
N GLN A 263 23.02 1.26 -17.22
CA GLN A 263 24.18 0.92 -18.09
C GLN A 263 24.69 2.10 -18.92
N PHE A 264 23.82 3.06 -19.28
CA PHE A 264 24.24 4.25 -20.03
C PHE A 264 25.26 5.14 -19.29
N LEU A 265 25.34 4.98 -17.96
CA LEU A 265 26.18 5.79 -17.08
C LEU A 265 27.53 5.17 -16.75
N MET A 266 27.76 3.91 -17.17
CA MET A 266 28.96 3.16 -16.86
C MET A 266 30.00 3.32 -17.98
N ARG A 267 31.27 3.47 -17.57
CA ARG A 267 32.42 3.46 -18.53
C ARG A 267 32.77 2.04 -18.94
N LYS A 268 32.77 1.11 -17.99
CA LYS A 268 33.06 -0.31 -18.24
C LYS A 268 31.83 -1.15 -18.04
N ARG A 269 31.39 -1.86 -19.05
CA ARG A 269 30.22 -2.73 -19.08
C ARG A 269 30.67 -4.14 -19.37
N LEU A 270 30.41 -5.09 -18.46
CA LEU A 270 30.81 -6.49 -18.63
C LEU A 270 29.73 -7.33 -19.31
N TYR A 271 28.45 -6.92 -19.21
CA TYR A 271 27.30 -7.69 -19.67
C TYR A 271 26.54 -7.00 -20.81
N ASP A 272 27.21 -6.26 -21.68
CA ASP A 272 26.60 -5.57 -22.82
C ASP A 272 25.76 -6.53 -23.68
N TRP A 273 26.26 -7.75 -23.93
CA TRP A 273 25.55 -8.77 -24.69
C TRP A 273 24.16 -9.10 -24.14
N PHE A 274 23.99 -9.12 -22.81
CA PHE A 274 22.74 -9.39 -22.15
C PHE A 274 21.79 -8.19 -22.26
N PHE A 275 22.26 -6.99 -21.93
CA PHE A 275 21.43 -5.79 -21.93
C PHE A 275 21.07 -5.31 -23.34
N ASP A 276 21.93 -5.52 -24.33
CA ASP A 276 21.62 -5.23 -25.73
C ASP A 276 20.52 -6.14 -26.27
N ARG A 277 20.54 -7.42 -25.90
CA ARG A 277 19.53 -8.42 -26.29
C ARG A 277 18.42 -8.59 -25.27
N PHE A 278 18.39 -7.79 -24.21
CA PHE A 278 17.43 -7.94 -23.11
C PHE A 278 15.98 -7.98 -23.62
N SER A 279 15.63 -7.17 -24.59
CA SER A 279 14.28 -7.15 -25.17
C SER A 279 13.89 -8.50 -25.77
N LEU A 280 14.79 -9.17 -26.48
CA LEU A 280 14.55 -10.54 -26.99
C LEU A 280 14.47 -11.56 -25.86
N ILE A 281 15.39 -11.45 -24.89
CA ILE A 281 15.43 -12.35 -23.73
C ILE A 281 14.18 -12.21 -22.87
N SER A 282 13.58 -11.03 -22.75
CA SER A 282 12.39 -10.81 -21.94
C SER A 282 11.07 -11.15 -22.63
N LEU A 283 11.01 -11.34 -23.96
CA LEU A 283 9.77 -11.65 -24.66
C LEU A 283 9.06 -12.91 -24.14
N PRO A 284 9.73 -14.06 -23.92
CA PRO A 284 9.06 -15.24 -23.38
C PRO A 284 8.50 -15.01 -21.97
N THR A 285 9.22 -14.25 -21.13
CA THR A 285 8.74 -13.92 -19.79
C THR A 285 7.54 -12.98 -19.83
N GLN A 286 7.49 -12.06 -20.80
CA GLN A 286 6.31 -11.20 -21.05
C GLN A 286 5.09 -12.04 -21.44
N LEU A 287 5.26 -13.05 -22.26
CA LEU A 287 4.17 -13.97 -22.61
C LEU A 287 3.64 -14.65 -21.36
N LEU A 288 4.52 -15.15 -20.48
CA LEU A 288 4.15 -15.77 -19.21
C LEU A 288 3.39 -14.79 -18.30
N PHE A 289 3.83 -13.53 -18.22
CA PHE A 289 3.11 -12.47 -17.51
C PHE A 289 1.67 -12.32 -18.01
N TRP A 290 1.48 -12.19 -19.34
CA TRP A 290 0.16 -11.99 -19.91
C TRP A 290 -0.76 -13.18 -19.73
N VAL A 291 -0.25 -14.40 -19.89
CA VAL A 291 -1.02 -15.63 -19.64
C VAL A 291 -1.52 -15.65 -18.20
N GLY A 292 -0.64 -15.38 -17.22
CA GLY A 292 -1.02 -15.34 -15.80
C GLY A 292 -1.99 -14.22 -15.46
N ALA A 293 -1.76 -13.01 -16.01
CA ALA A 293 -2.59 -11.84 -15.76
C ALA A 293 -4.00 -11.97 -16.38
N ILE A 294 -4.10 -12.46 -17.61
CA ILE A 294 -5.38 -12.68 -18.30
C ILE A 294 -6.19 -13.76 -17.60
N ARG A 295 -5.56 -14.91 -17.27
CA ARG A 295 -6.24 -15.99 -16.56
C ARG A 295 -6.85 -15.50 -15.24
N ARG A 296 -6.07 -14.83 -14.41
CA ARG A 296 -6.58 -14.27 -13.15
C ARG A 296 -7.70 -13.26 -13.34
N THR A 297 -7.60 -12.44 -14.36
CA THR A 297 -8.64 -11.46 -14.66
C THR A 297 -9.93 -12.13 -15.13
N SER A 298 -9.84 -13.24 -15.90
CA SER A 298 -11.02 -14.00 -16.33
C SER A 298 -11.69 -14.74 -15.19
N GLU A 299 -10.91 -15.32 -14.26
CA GLU A 299 -11.43 -16.07 -13.11
C GLU A 299 -12.08 -15.15 -12.06
N TYR A 300 -11.42 -14.07 -11.70
CA TYR A 300 -11.82 -13.23 -10.55
C TYR A 300 -12.37 -11.85 -10.92
N GLY A 301 -12.42 -11.50 -12.21
CA GLY A 301 -12.80 -10.16 -12.69
C GLY A 301 -11.73 -9.10 -12.43
N LEU A 302 -11.97 -7.89 -12.94
CA LEU A 302 -11.11 -6.74 -12.73
C LEU A 302 -11.34 -6.13 -11.34
N THR A 303 -10.24 -5.75 -10.71
CA THR A 303 -10.20 -4.89 -9.51
C THR A 303 -9.21 -3.76 -9.77
N SER A 304 -9.28 -2.64 -9.03
CA SER A 304 -8.37 -1.50 -9.25
C SER A 304 -6.88 -1.91 -9.28
N PRO A 305 -6.35 -2.72 -8.33
CA PRO A 305 -4.95 -3.17 -8.41
C PRO A 305 -4.62 -4.01 -9.66
N ARG A 306 -5.58 -4.82 -10.16
CA ARG A 306 -5.37 -5.61 -11.39
C ARG A 306 -5.39 -4.73 -12.63
N ILE A 307 -6.21 -3.70 -12.68
CA ILE A 307 -6.21 -2.71 -13.76
C ILE A 307 -4.84 -2.03 -13.83
N TYR A 308 -4.31 -1.57 -12.71
CA TYR A 308 -2.96 -1.01 -12.65
C TYR A 308 -1.89 -2.01 -13.08
N LEU A 309 -1.98 -3.26 -12.64
CA LEU A 309 -1.05 -4.31 -13.07
C LEU A 309 -1.08 -4.53 -14.59
N LEU A 310 -2.28 -4.60 -15.18
CA LEU A 310 -2.43 -4.76 -16.64
C LEU A 310 -1.90 -3.56 -17.40
N VAL A 311 -2.16 -2.34 -16.94
CA VAL A 311 -1.68 -1.11 -17.57
C VAL A 311 -0.16 -0.98 -17.45
N CYS A 312 0.37 -1.16 -16.25
CA CYS A 312 1.83 -1.16 -16.05
C CYS A 312 2.52 -2.29 -16.82
N GLY A 313 1.90 -3.48 -16.89
CA GLY A 313 2.35 -4.59 -17.73
C GLY A 313 2.33 -4.25 -19.22
N GLY A 314 1.29 -3.54 -19.68
CA GLY A 314 1.21 -3.01 -21.05
C GLY A 314 2.30 -2.00 -21.36
N LEU A 315 2.55 -1.05 -20.47
CA LEU A 315 3.64 -0.07 -20.59
C LEU A 315 5.02 -0.73 -20.56
N MET A 316 5.21 -1.74 -19.72
CA MET A 316 6.43 -2.54 -19.66
C MET A 316 6.65 -3.31 -20.96
N THR A 317 5.61 -3.97 -21.47
CA THR A 317 5.65 -4.68 -22.75
C THR A 317 5.94 -3.71 -23.90
N LEU A 318 5.31 -2.53 -23.92
CA LEU A 318 5.61 -1.47 -24.87
C LEU A 318 7.08 -1.06 -24.80
N CYS A 319 7.64 -0.88 -23.61
CA CYS A 319 9.05 -0.58 -23.41
C CYS A 319 9.93 -1.68 -24.04
N VAL A 320 9.67 -2.95 -23.72
CA VAL A 320 10.41 -4.09 -24.26
C VAL A 320 10.33 -4.12 -25.79
N VAL A 321 9.15 -3.94 -26.36
CA VAL A 321 8.93 -3.95 -27.83
C VAL A 321 9.62 -2.75 -28.50
N LEU A 322 9.52 -1.54 -27.96
CA LEU A 322 10.18 -0.37 -28.49
C LEU A 322 11.70 -0.53 -28.52
N PHE A 323 12.27 -1.16 -27.48
CA PHE A 323 13.71 -1.41 -27.39
C PHE A 323 14.22 -2.54 -28.32
N LEU A 324 13.35 -3.28 -29.01
CA LEU A 324 13.76 -4.14 -30.14
C LEU A 324 14.24 -3.30 -31.34
N PHE A 325 13.70 -2.09 -31.49
CA PHE A 325 14.00 -1.22 -32.59
C PHE A 325 14.95 -0.09 -32.15
N ARG A 326 16.19 -0.06 -32.63
CA ARG A 326 17.21 0.93 -32.24
C ARG A 326 16.75 2.39 -32.36
N ARG A 327 15.88 2.71 -33.34
CA ARG A 327 15.36 4.07 -33.56
C ARG A 327 14.21 4.42 -32.62
N ALA A 328 13.37 3.46 -32.29
CA ALA A 328 12.17 3.65 -31.46
C ALA A 328 12.41 3.43 -29.96
N GLY A 329 13.48 2.72 -29.57
CA GLY A 329 13.84 2.39 -28.19
C GLY A 329 14.26 3.62 -27.38
N ARG A 330 13.31 4.48 -27.05
CA ARG A 330 13.51 5.73 -26.29
C ARG A 330 12.65 5.74 -25.04
N TYR A 331 13.27 5.93 -23.87
CA TYR A 331 12.56 6.05 -22.60
C TYR A 331 11.55 7.21 -22.60
N MET A 332 11.88 8.30 -23.31
CA MET A 332 11.00 9.45 -23.46
C MET A 332 9.63 9.05 -24.04
N TYR A 333 9.58 8.16 -25.03
CA TYR A 333 8.32 7.72 -25.65
C TYR A 333 7.50 6.86 -24.68
N VAL A 334 8.16 6.00 -23.89
CA VAL A 334 7.49 5.20 -22.87
C VAL A 334 6.90 6.11 -21.79
N CYS A 335 7.67 7.10 -21.31
CA CYS A 335 7.16 8.08 -20.34
C CYS A 335 5.99 8.92 -20.87
N LEU A 336 6.05 9.34 -22.14
CA LEU A 336 4.96 10.10 -22.76
C LEU A 336 3.68 9.26 -22.85
N THR A 337 3.79 7.98 -23.24
CA THR A 337 2.65 7.07 -23.29
C THR A 337 2.12 6.81 -21.90
N ALA A 338 3.00 6.57 -20.91
CA ALA A 338 2.61 6.40 -19.52
C ALA A 338 1.85 7.64 -18.99
N PHE A 339 2.40 8.83 -19.26
CA PHE A 339 1.73 10.09 -18.87
C PHE A 339 0.33 10.20 -19.48
N ALA A 340 0.18 9.94 -20.79
CA ALA A 340 -1.11 10.00 -21.46
C ALA A 340 -2.12 9.00 -20.90
N VAL A 341 -1.69 7.76 -20.63
CA VAL A 341 -2.56 6.71 -20.08
C VAL A 341 -3.00 7.04 -18.66
N PHE A 342 -2.07 7.42 -17.77
CA PHE A 342 -2.44 7.76 -16.40
C PHE A 342 -3.21 9.08 -16.30
N ALA A 343 -2.97 10.05 -17.19
CA ALA A 343 -3.78 11.24 -17.27
C ALA A 343 -5.23 10.92 -17.71
N ALA A 344 -5.39 9.98 -18.66
CA ALA A 344 -6.71 9.49 -19.02
C ALA A 344 -7.43 8.81 -17.85
N PHE A 345 -6.72 8.00 -17.06
CA PHE A 345 -7.27 7.38 -15.85
C PHE A 345 -7.67 8.39 -14.78
N ALA A 346 -6.89 9.45 -14.61
CA ALA A 346 -7.17 10.48 -13.60
C ALA A 346 -8.34 11.41 -13.99
N TYR A 347 -8.50 11.72 -15.30
CA TYR A 347 -9.36 12.82 -15.74
C TYR A 347 -10.47 12.42 -16.72
N VAL A 348 -10.50 11.17 -17.19
CA VAL A 348 -11.59 10.67 -18.04
C VAL A 348 -12.49 9.74 -17.22
N PRO A 349 -13.71 10.17 -16.82
CA PRO A 349 -14.55 9.42 -15.89
C PRO A 349 -14.91 7.99 -16.35
N SER A 350 -14.96 7.75 -17.66
CA SER A 350 -15.25 6.41 -18.22
C SER A 350 -14.09 5.44 -18.11
N LEU A 351 -12.87 5.94 -17.90
CA LEU A 351 -11.62 5.17 -17.78
C LEU A 351 -11.11 5.08 -16.34
N GLU A 352 -11.80 5.69 -15.40
CA GLU A 352 -11.45 5.61 -13.97
C GLU A 352 -11.37 4.16 -13.51
N PRO A 353 -10.25 3.72 -12.89
CA PRO A 353 -10.03 2.32 -12.54
C PRO A 353 -11.10 1.73 -11.63
N GLU A 354 -11.62 2.52 -10.70
CA GLU A 354 -12.69 2.10 -9.81
C GLU A 354 -13.99 1.81 -10.55
N ARG A 355 -14.41 2.69 -11.47
CA ARG A 355 -15.60 2.48 -12.30
C ARG A 355 -15.46 1.29 -13.25
N LEU A 356 -14.25 1.11 -13.82
CA LEU A 356 -13.95 -0.05 -14.65
C LEU A 356 -14.04 -1.34 -13.83
N ALA A 357 -13.52 -1.34 -12.61
CA ALA A 357 -13.59 -2.46 -11.69
C ALA A 357 -15.03 -2.79 -11.32
N VAL A 358 -15.84 -1.80 -10.90
CA VAL A 358 -17.26 -1.99 -10.59
C VAL A 358 -18.01 -2.56 -11.79
N ARG A 359 -17.83 -1.99 -13.00
CA ARG A 359 -18.46 -2.51 -14.22
C ARG A 359 -18.09 -3.95 -14.52
N SER A 360 -16.83 -4.31 -14.34
CA SER A 360 -16.34 -5.68 -14.52
C SER A 360 -16.94 -6.66 -13.50
N GLN A 361 -17.03 -6.25 -12.23
CA GLN A 361 -17.57 -7.09 -11.15
C GLN A 361 -19.09 -7.25 -11.29
N VAL A 362 -19.81 -6.21 -11.71
CA VAL A 362 -21.25 -6.31 -12.07
C VAL A 362 -21.43 -7.31 -13.21
N GLY A 363 -20.65 -7.19 -14.29
CA GLY A 363 -20.73 -8.14 -15.41
C GLY A 363 -20.35 -9.57 -15.00
N ARG A 364 -19.45 -9.75 -14.02
CA ARG A 364 -19.12 -11.07 -13.45
C ARG A 364 -20.28 -11.60 -12.61
N ALA A 365 -20.86 -10.78 -11.74
CA ALA A 365 -22.00 -11.15 -10.90
C ALA A 365 -23.19 -11.59 -11.75
N VAL A 366 -23.54 -10.82 -12.79
CA VAL A 366 -24.61 -11.15 -13.73
C VAL A 366 -24.36 -12.50 -14.42
N ARG A 367 -23.17 -12.72 -15.01
CA ARG A 367 -22.85 -14.00 -15.66
C ARG A 367 -22.93 -15.21 -14.72
N ILE A 368 -22.45 -15.06 -13.48
CA ILE A 368 -22.53 -16.13 -12.50
C ILE A 368 -23.99 -16.36 -12.09
N ALA A 369 -24.75 -15.30 -11.83
CA ALA A 369 -26.16 -15.42 -11.47
C ALA A 369 -26.99 -16.05 -12.60
N GLU A 370 -26.74 -15.72 -13.86
CA GLU A 370 -27.34 -16.35 -15.04
C GLU A 370 -27.00 -17.85 -15.11
N SER A 371 -25.71 -18.20 -14.92
CA SER A 371 -25.26 -19.62 -14.96
C SER A 371 -25.87 -20.46 -13.84
N LEU A 372 -26.23 -19.83 -12.73
CA LEU A 372 -26.90 -20.47 -11.59
C LEU A 372 -28.45 -20.45 -11.72
N GLY A 373 -29.00 -19.82 -12.76
CA GLY A 373 -30.44 -19.60 -12.88
C GLY A 373 -31.03 -18.70 -11.78
N ARG A 374 -30.21 -17.79 -11.25
CA ARG A 374 -30.54 -16.92 -10.11
C ARG A 374 -30.75 -15.46 -10.52
N LEU A 375 -30.86 -15.17 -11.80
CA LEU A 375 -31.15 -13.82 -12.31
C LEU A 375 -32.55 -13.80 -12.91
N GLY A 376 -33.40 -12.85 -12.45
CA GLY A 376 -34.72 -12.61 -13.03
C GLY A 376 -34.64 -11.77 -14.31
N ASP A 377 -35.70 -11.76 -15.08
CA ASP A 377 -35.82 -10.96 -16.32
C ASP A 377 -35.74 -9.43 -16.07
N ASP A 378 -36.00 -9.02 -14.82
CA ASP A 378 -35.86 -7.62 -14.35
C ASP A 378 -34.42 -7.26 -13.91
N GLY A 379 -33.47 -8.20 -14.02
CA GLY A 379 -32.08 -8.04 -13.60
C GLY A 379 -31.86 -8.12 -12.09
N ARG A 380 -32.87 -8.53 -11.31
CA ARG A 380 -32.77 -8.75 -9.87
C ARG A 380 -32.41 -10.20 -9.55
N LEU A 381 -31.78 -10.39 -8.38
CA LEU A 381 -31.45 -11.73 -7.91
C LEU A 381 -32.70 -12.47 -7.40
N ILE A 382 -32.80 -13.75 -7.76
CA ILE A 382 -33.85 -14.64 -7.27
C ILE A 382 -33.40 -15.21 -5.92
N LEU A 383 -34.07 -14.80 -4.85
CA LEU A 383 -33.74 -15.14 -3.45
C LEU A 383 -34.46 -16.40 -2.95
N THR A 384 -34.65 -17.41 -3.77
CA THR A 384 -35.21 -18.70 -3.32
C THR A 384 -34.15 -19.48 -2.56
N PRO A 385 -34.51 -20.16 -1.43
CA PRO A 385 -33.56 -20.97 -0.66
C PRO A 385 -32.79 -21.98 -1.52
N VAL A 386 -31.50 -22.15 -1.23
CA VAL A 386 -30.60 -23.06 -1.93
C VAL A 386 -30.68 -24.42 -1.26
N PRO A 387 -30.94 -25.52 -2.02
CA PRO A 387 -30.97 -26.87 -1.46
C PRO A 387 -29.59 -27.30 -0.93
N PRO A 388 -29.49 -28.13 0.14
CA PRO A 388 -28.23 -28.62 0.67
C PRO A 388 -27.37 -29.44 -0.30
N ALA A 389 -28.02 -30.03 -1.33
CA ALA A 389 -27.37 -30.88 -2.34
C ALA A 389 -26.52 -30.08 -3.37
N ASP A 390 -26.65 -28.75 -3.44
CA ASP A 390 -25.95 -27.91 -4.43
C ASP A 390 -24.47 -27.64 -4.09
N SER A 391 -23.81 -28.59 -3.44
CA SER A 391 -22.37 -28.47 -3.12
C SER A 391 -21.47 -28.26 -4.36
N VAL A 392 -21.92 -28.73 -5.54
CA VAL A 392 -21.21 -28.54 -6.82
C VAL A 392 -21.09 -27.07 -7.23
N TYR A 393 -22.01 -26.23 -6.80
CA TYR A 393 -22.06 -24.80 -7.16
C TYR A 393 -21.46 -23.86 -6.10
N ARG A 394 -20.87 -24.41 -5.02
CA ARG A 394 -20.34 -23.58 -3.92
C ARG A 394 -19.38 -22.51 -4.37
N GLU A 395 -18.44 -22.85 -5.25
CA GLU A 395 -17.44 -21.91 -5.77
C GLU A 395 -18.08 -20.80 -6.61
N ALA A 396 -19.10 -21.12 -7.40
CA ALA A 396 -19.85 -20.13 -8.17
C ALA A 396 -20.63 -19.17 -7.25
N TYR A 397 -21.28 -19.68 -6.20
CA TYR A 397 -21.97 -18.86 -5.22
C TYR A 397 -21.01 -17.97 -4.43
N HIS A 398 -19.84 -18.48 -4.03
CA HIS A 398 -18.80 -17.65 -3.41
C HIS A 398 -18.33 -16.56 -4.36
N GLY A 399 -18.06 -16.88 -5.62
CA GLY A 399 -17.69 -15.93 -6.65
C GLY A 399 -18.75 -14.83 -6.88
N LEU A 400 -20.04 -15.19 -6.79
CA LEU A 400 -21.14 -14.25 -6.85
C LEU A 400 -21.15 -13.32 -5.63
N TYR A 401 -21.05 -13.89 -4.43
CA TYR A 401 -21.00 -13.13 -3.18
C TYR A 401 -19.84 -12.13 -3.14
N GLU A 402 -18.62 -12.55 -3.50
CA GLU A 402 -17.46 -11.67 -3.55
C GLU A 402 -17.62 -10.54 -4.56
N SER A 403 -18.24 -10.81 -5.72
CA SER A 403 -18.54 -9.77 -6.70
C SER A 403 -19.57 -8.76 -6.19
N LEU A 404 -20.65 -9.23 -5.55
CA LEU A 404 -21.67 -8.39 -4.93
C LEU A 404 -21.09 -7.54 -3.80
N LYS A 405 -20.30 -8.12 -2.91
CA LYS A 405 -19.61 -7.44 -1.80
C LYS A 405 -18.65 -6.35 -2.30
N PHE A 406 -17.96 -6.62 -3.40
CA PHE A 406 -17.11 -5.60 -4.02
C PHE A 406 -17.93 -4.41 -4.52
N VAL A 407 -19.05 -4.67 -5.22
CA VAL A 407 -19.92 -3.63 -5.79
C VAL A 407 -20.59 -2.82 -4.68
N GLU A 408 -21.12 -3.47 -3.64
CA GLU A 408 -21.77 -2.80 -2.50
C GLU A 408 -20.84 -1.79 -1.82
N ARG A 409 -19.57 -2.18 -1.57
CA ARG A 409 -18.58 -1.32 -0.92
C ARG A 409 -18.15 -0.12 -1.74
N ARG A 410 -18.32 -0.16 -3.07
CA ARG A 410 -17.83 0.85 -4.01
C ARG A 410 -18.90 1.69 -4.64
N ASP A 411 -20.05 1.10 -4.92
CA ASP A 411 -21.18 1.78 -5.56
C ASP A 411 -22.51 1.17 -5.10
N THR A 412 -23.03 1.69 -3.99
CA THR A 412 -24.29 1.25 -3.40
C THR A 412 -25.50 1.45 -4.32
N ALA A 413 -25.45 2.48 -5.21
CA ALA A 413 -26.54 2.73 -6.16
C ALA A 413 -26.60 1.66 -7.26
N VAL A 414 -25.42 1.22 -7.73
CA VAL A 414 -25.35 0.11 -8.69
C VAL A 414 -25.70 -1.22 -8.00
N PHE A 415 -25.28 -1.43 -6.76
CA PHE A 415 -25.62 -2.62 -5.99
C PHE A 415 -27.13 -2.76 -5.75
N ALA A 416 -27.83 -1.67 -5.44
CA ALA A 416 -29.27 -1.67 -5.22
C ALA A 416 -30.09 -2.23 -6.40
N ARG A 417 -29.53 -2.26 -7.62
CA ARG A 417 -30.18 -2.85 -8.80
C ARG A 417 -30.41 -4.35 -8.67
N PHE A 418 -29.59 -5.06 -7.86
CA PHE A 418 -29.75 -6.50 -7.62
C PHE A 418 -30.94 -6.83 -6.70
N GLY A 419 -31.56 -5.82 -6.05
CA GLY A 419 -32.80 -5.97 -5.30
C GLY A 419 -32.64 -6.69 -3.95
N THR A 420 -31.44 -6.80 -3.42
CA THR A 420 -31.11 -7.43 -2.15
C THR A 420 -29.93 -6.73 -1.47
N ASP A 421 -29.74 -6.99 -0.19
CA ASP A 421 -28.50 -6.72 0.56
C ASP A 421 -27.65 -8.01 0.67
N LEU A 422 -26.42 -7.89 1.14
CA LEU A 422 -25.52 -9.05 1.29
C LEU A 422 -26.01 -10.04 2.32
N ASP A 423 -26.65 -9.58 3.39
CA ASP A 423 -27.20 -10.44 4.44
C ASP A 423 -28.43 -11.19 3.93
N GLY A 424 -29.32 -10.54 3.19
CA GLY A 424 -30.44 -11.17 2.50
C GLY A 424 -30.00 -12.22 1.48
N PHE A 425 -28.96 -11.90 0.71
CA PHE A 425 -28.36 -12.90 -0.19
C PHE A 425 -27.73 -14.06 0.57
N ALA A 426 -27.02 -13.82 1.67
CA ALA A 426 -26.45 -14.89 2.48
C ALA A 426 -27.51 -15.74 3.19
N ALA A 427 -28.68 -15.15 3.50
CA ALA A 427 -29.77 -15.85 4.20
C ALA A 427 -30.41 -17.00 3.39
N ILE A 428 -30.32 -16.96 2.05
CA ILE A 428 -30.87 -18.03 1.20
C ILE A 428 -30.11 -19.36 1.29
N PHE A 429 -28.90 -19.36 1.89
CA PHE A 429 -28.06 -20.54 2.03
C PHE A 429 -28.31 -21.26 3.34
N PRO A 430 -28.23 -22.63 3.36
CA PRO A 430 -28.15 -23.39 4.60
C PRO A 430 -26.97 -22.93 5.48
N GLU A 431 -27.12 -23.01 6.80
CA GLU A 431 -26.15 -22.46 7.76
C GLU A 431 -24.72 -22.95 7.51
N ARG A 432 -24.53 -24.23 7.20
CA ARG A 432 -23.23 -24.81 6.83
C ARG A 432 -22.62 -24.27 5.54
N MET A 433 -23.42 -23.70 4.66
CA MET A 433 -22.97 -23.15 3.37
C MET A 433 -22.71 -21.64 3.45
N ARG A 434 -23.27 -20.95 4.45
CA ARG A 434 -23.13 -19.50 4.64
C ARG A 434 -21.67 -19.09 4.88
N SER A 435 -20.97 -19.83 5.75
CA SER A 435 -19.55 -19.61 6.02
C SER A 435 -18.72 -19.78 4.75
N TYR A 436 -18.95 -20.83 3.99
CA TYR A 436 -18.26 -21.05 2.72
C TYR A 436 -18.54 -19.96 1.68
N VAL A 437 -19.77 -19.54 1.52
CA VAL A 437 -20.14 -18.47 0.57
C VAL A 437 -19.49 -17.14 0.97
N ARG A 438 -19.41 -16.84 2.28
CA ARG A 438 -18.79 -15.61 2.80
C ARG A 438 -17.26 -15.61 2.71
N TRP A 439 -16.60 -16.75 2.93
CA TRP A 439 -15.15 -16.80 3.18
C TRP A 439 -14.35 -17.63 2.17
N GLY A 440 -15.00 -18.49 1.38
CA GLY A 440 -14.37 -19.30 0.34
C GLY A 440 -13.75 -20.61 0.82
N TYR A 441 -13.29 -21.41 -0.14
CA TYR A 441 -12.75 -22.74 0.08
C TYR A 441 -11.45 -22.76 0.90
N ASP A 442 -10.54 -21.81 0.64
CA ASP A 442 -9.26 -21.76 1.35
C ASP A 442 -9.43 -21.45 2.83
N TYR A 443 -10.42 -20.62 3.18
CA TYR A 443 -10.72 -20.31 4.57
C TYR A 443 -11.37 -21.51 5.26
N CYS A 444 -12.37 -22.15 4.64
CA CYS A 444 -13.03 -23.32 5.20
C CYS A 444 -12.11 -24.55 5.24
N ASN A 445 -11.26 -24.76 4.23
CA ASN A 445 -10.33 -25.90 4.21
C ASN A 445 -9.15 -25.74 5.17
N SER A 446 -8.64 -24.52 5.40
CA SER A 446 -7.61 -24.32 6.44
C SER A 446 -8.13 -24.66 7.84
N TYR A 447 -9.43 -24.53 8.07
CA TYR A 447 -10.05 -24.85 9.35
C TYR A 447 -10.57 -26.30 9.46
N CYS A 448 -10.98 -26.92 8.34
CA CYS A 448 -11.52 -28.28 8.36
C CYS A 448 -10.49 -29.38 8.07
N VAL A 449 -9.43 -29.10 7.29
CA VAL A 449 -8.40 -30.09 6.93
C VAL A 449 -7.35 -30.27 8.04
N ASN A 450 -7.20 -29.29 8.94
CA ASN A 450 -6.20 -29.35 10.00
C ASN A 450 -6.75 -29.73 11.38
N ASN A 451 -7.96 -30.28 11.49
CA ASN A 451 -8.59 -30.58 12.79
C ASN A 451 -8.64 -29.39 13.78
N ILE A 452 -8.58 -28.16 13.27
CA ILE A 452 -8.58 -26.94 14.08
C ILE A 452 -9.97 -26.32 14.06
N ILE A 453 -10.53 -26.11 15.25
CA ILE A 453 -11.78 -25.37 15.47
C ILE A 453 -11.41 -24.01 16.06
N GLU A 454 -11.67 -22.93 15.37
CA GLU A 454 -11.43 -21.56 15.87
C GLU A 454 -12.73 -20.98 16.40
N LEU A 455 -12.74 -20.64 17.68
CA LEU A 455 -13.84 -20.04 18.39
C LEU A 455 -13.51 -18.55 18.56
N GLU A 456 -14.20 -17.67 17.84
CA GLU A 456 -13.99 -16.23 17.85
C GLU A 456 -15.20 -15.50 18.42
N ALA A 457 -14.96 -14.54 19.30
CA ALA A 457 -16.02 -13.74 19.88
C ALA A 457 -16.71 -12.88 18.80
N PRO A 458 -18.06 -12.87 18.76
CA PRO A 458 -18.79 -11.98 17.85
C PRO A 458 -18.38 -10.52 18.05
N VAL A 459 -18.27 -9.74 17.00
CA VAL A 459 -17.84 -8.32 17.02
C VAL A 459 -18.67 -7.45 17.98
N ASN A 460 -19.91 -7.85 18.25
CA ASN A 460 -20.84 -7.16 19.15
C ASN A 460 -21.11 -7.92 20.45
N ALA A 461 -20.27 -8.91 20.82
CA ALA A 461 -20.44 -9.64 22.07
C ALA A 461 -20.35 -8.68 23.26
N ARG A 462 -21.40 -8.63 24.09
CA ARG A 462 -21.44 -7.88 25.33
C ARG A 462 -21.38 -8.85 26.49
N PHE A 463 -20.36 -8.73 27.31
CA PHE A 463 -20.22 -9.48 28.53
C PHE A 463 -20.65 -8.58 29.71
N GLU A 464 -21.57 -9.03 30.54
CA GLU A 464 -21.94 -8.30 31.76
C GLU A 464 -20.84 -8.45 32.81
N VAL A 465 -20.35 -7.34 33.33
CA VAL A 465 -19.35 -7.32 34.40
C VAL A 465 -20.10 -7.40 35.73
N ASN A 466 -19.93 -8.49 36.47
CA ASN A 466 -20.53 -8.69 37.77
C ASN A 466 -19.70 -8.10 38.90
N ALA A 467 -20.34 -7.68 39.98
CA ALA A 467 -19.69 -7.20 41.21
C ALA A 467 -18.83 -8.26 41.95
N GLU A 468 -18.89 -9.51 41.52
CA GLU A 468 -18.10 -10.63 42.03
C GLU A 468 -16.60 -10.50 41.79
N TYR A 469 -16.20 -9.77 40.73
CA TYR A 469 -14.81 -9.56 40.33
C TYR A 469 -14.52 -8.06 40.22
N PRO A 470 -14.14 -7.41 41.33
CA PRO A 470 -14.03 -5.95 41.40
C PRO A 470 -12.78 -5.39 40.69
N HIS A 471 -11.79 -6.21 40.39
CA HIS A 471 -10.54 -5.77 39.75
C HIS A 471 -10.52 -6.14 38.27
N TYR A 472 -10.69 -5.13 37.42
CA TYR A 472 -10.62 -5.29 35.97
C TYR A 472 -9.21 -5.02 35.44
N TYR A 473 -8.62 -6.01 34.83
CA TYR A 473 -7.32 -5.93 34.18
C TYR A 473 -7.46 -6.27 32.70
N MET A 474 -7.07 -5.39 31.84
CA MET A 474 -6.90 -5.49 30.39
C MET A 474 -8.01 -4.99 29.49
N ASN A 475 -7.51 -4.18 28.59
CA ASN A 475 -7.92 -4.08 27.20
C ASN A 475 -6.64 -4.28 26.36
N LEU A 476 -6.57 -5.25 25.46
CA LEU A 476 -5.39 -5.65 24.67
C LEU A 476 -4.71 -4.54 23.85
N ARG A 477 -5.19 -3.30 23.92
CA ARG A 477 -4.67 -2.13 23.18
C ARG A 477 -4.06 -1.04 24.06
N GLY A 478 -3.89 -1.29 25.36
CA GLY A 478 -3.32 -0.31 26.30
C GLY A 478 -2.32 -0.95 27.27
N TRP A 479 -1.41 -0.15 27.79
CA TRP A 479 -0.45 -0.51 28.82
C TRP A 479 -1.20 -0.96 30.08
N SER A 480 -1.17 -2.25 30.39
CA SER A 480 -1.84 -2.81 31.58
C SER A 480 -0.83 -3.59 32.41
N ASP A 481 -1.00 -3.51 33.74
CA ASP A 481 -0.16 -4.25 34.70
C ASP A 481 -0.39 -5.77 34.68
N CYS A 482 -1.23 -6.28 33.79
CA CYS A 482 -1.51 -7.70 33.64
C CYS A 482 -1.04 -8.22 32.27
N SER A 483 -0.30 -9.30 32.26
CA SER A 483 0.12 -10.01 31.04
C SER A 483 -0.21 -11.50 31.18
N TYR A 484 -0.29 -12.20 30.04
CA TYR A 484 -0.48 -13.64 30.06
C TYR A 484 0.58 -14.34 29.18
N HIS A 485 0.88 -15.57 29.53
CA HIS A 485 1.72 -16.45 28.73
C HIS A 485 1.02 -17.78 28.55
N PHE A 486 0.75 -18.13 27.31
CA PHE A 486 0.26 -19.44 26.91
C PHE A 486 1.45 -20.25 26.37
N GLY A 487 1.75 -21.38 26.99
CA GLY A 487 2.87 -22.23 26.58
C GLY A 487 2.77 -23.62 27.18
N GLY A 488 2.88 -24.64 26.34
CA GLY A 488 2.62 -26.02 26.71
C GLY A 488 1.16 -26.21 27.12
N ASP A 489 0.93 -26.95 28.23
CA ASP A 489 -0.41 -27.26 28.74
C ASP A 489 -0.93 -26.26 29.78
N THR A 490 -0.40 -25.05 29.84
CA THR A 490 -0.73 -24.13 30.93
C THR A 490 -0.88 -22.69 30.48
N LEU A 491 -1.98 -22.05 30.88
CA LEU A 491 -2.18 -20.61 30.80
C LEU A 491 -1.68 -19.97 32.12
N ARG A 492 -0.79 -19.00 32.03
CA ARG A 492 -0.22 -18.27 33.17
C ARG A 492 -0.60 -16.80 33.06
N LEU A 493 -1.15 -16.26 34.14
CA LEU A 493 -1.47 -14.84 34.28
C LEU A 493 -0.42 -14.18 35.19
N PHE A 494 0.07 -13.01 34.79
CA PHE A 494 1.06 -12.22 35.51
C PHE A 494 0.46 -10.86 35.86
N LEU A 495 0.72 -10.40 37.09
CA LEU A 495 0.48 -9.03 37.52
C LEU A 495 1.82 -8.38 37.80
N GLY A 496 2.18 -7.32 37.05
CA GLY A 496 3.52 -6.73 37.09
C GLY A 496 4.60 -7.60 36.44
N GLU A 497 5.88 -7.26 36.65
CA GLU A 497 6.99 -7.85 35.88
C GLU A 497 7.49 -9.21 36.35
N GLU A 498 7.13 -9.74 37.53
CA GLU A 498 7.94 -10.86 38.10
C GLU A 498 7.20 -12.12 38.65
N ARG A 499 5.88 -12.15 38.83
CA ARG A 499 5.23 -13.35 39.39
C ARG A 499 3.93 -13.76 38.70
N ALA A 500 3.88 -15.04 38.27
CA ALA A 500 2.62 -15.64 37.84
C ALA A 500 1.65 -15.71 39.03
N VAL A 501 0.56 -14.93 38.96
CA VAL A 501 -0.46 -14.83 40.02
C VAL A 501 -1.40 -16.02 39.95
N HIS A 502 -1.65 -16.52 38.74
CA HIS A 502 -2.56 -17.65 38.54
C HIS A 502 -2.05 -18.57 37.40
N ARG A 503 -2.26 -19.86 37.59
CA ARG A 503 -1.89 -20.91 36.62
C ARG A 503 -3.08 -21.80 36.38
N ILE A 504 -3.51 -21.91 35.14
CA ILE A 504 -4.68 -22.67 34.74
C ILE A 504 -4.21 -23.77 33.79
N PRO A 505 -4.33 -25.06 34.13
CA PRO A 505 -4.07 -26.14 33.19
C PRO A 505 -5.06 -26.06 32.01
N CYS A 506 -4.55 -26.02 30.79
CA CYS A 506 -5.37 -25.84 29.59
C CYS A 506 -6.36 -26.97 29.39
N ARG A 507 -6.03 -28.18 29.82
CA ARG A 507 -6.91 -29.33 29.79
C ARG A 507 -8.13 -29.14 30.71
N GLU A 508 -7.92 -28.70 31.95
CA GLU A 508 -9.01 -28.43 32.91
C GLU A 508 -9.89 -27.27 32.44
N LEU A 509 -9.27 -26.22 31.88
CA LEU A 509 -9.97 -25.10 31.28
C LEU A 509 -10.89 -25.60 30.16
N LEU A 510 -10.38 -26.38 29.24
CA LEU A 510 -11.14 -26.88 28.10
C LEU A 510 -12.27 -27.82 28.52
N GLU A 511 -11.98 -28.82 29.37
CA GLU A 511 -12.98 -29.77 29.87
C GLU A 511 -14.14 -29.05 30.59
N ARG A 512 -13.82 -28.03 31.37
CA ARG A 512 -14.81 -27.21 32.06
C ARG A 512 -15.66 -26.40 31.10
N GLN A 513 -15.04 -25.72 30.13
CA GLN A 513 -15.75 -24.90 29.13
C GLN A 513 -16.66 -25.73 28.23
N LEU A 514 -16.20 -26.90 27.80
CA LEU A 514 -17.00 -27.81 27.00
C LEU A 514 -18.21 -28.33 27.79
N LYS A 515 -18.04 -28.65 29.06
CA LYS A 515 -19.11 -29.10 29.93
C LYS A 515 -20.14 -28.00 30.23
N GLU A 516 -19.69 -26.78 30.50
CA GLU A 516 -20.58 -25.64 30.84
C GLU A 516 -21.32 -25.11 29.60
N SER A 517 -20.73 -25.20 28.41
CA SER A 517 -21.36 -24.79 27.14
C SER A 517 -22.28 -25.86 26.56
N GLY A 518 -22.09 -27.13 26.95
CA GLY A 518 -22.77 -28.26 26.31
C GLY A 518 -22.40 -28.46 24.84
N PHE A 519 -21.21 -28.00 24.42
CA PHE A 519 -20.70 -28.16 23.08
C PHE A 519 -19.79 -29.37 22.99
N GLU A 520 -20.12 -30.30 22.08
CA GLU A 520 -19.25 -31.45 21.76
C GLU A 520 -18.52 -31.15 20.46
N PRO A 521 -17.17 -31.01 20.48
CA PRO A 521 -16.38 -30.78 19.29
C PRO A 521 -16.38 -32.01 18.40
N SER A 522 -17.34 -32.11 17.50
CA SER A 522 -17.42 -33.17 16.48
C SER A 522 -17.16 -32.58 15.10
N GLU A 523 -16.81 -33.46 14.13
CA GLU A 523 -16.50 -33.05 12.77
C GLU A 523 -17.66 -32.29 12.12
N GLY A 524 -17.42 -31.01 11.79
CA GLY A 524 -18.41 -30.14 11.16
C GLY A 524 -19.48 -29.55 12.10
N CYS A 525 -19.35 -29.64 13.41
CA CYS A 525 -20.21 -28.95 14.37
C CYS A 525 -19.63 -27.59 14.76
N GLU A 526 -20.40 -26.53 14.54
CA GLU A 526 -20.13 -25.19 15.09
C GLU A 526 -20.99 -24.95 16.32
N PRO A 527 -20.46 -24.29 17.35
CA PRO A 527 -21.25 -23.91 18.52
C PRO A 527 -22.33 -22.89 18.14
N THR A 528 -23.49 -22.97 18.76
CA THR A 528 -24.50 -21.91 18.69
C THR A 528 -23.96 -20.63 19.33
N SER A 529 -24.57 -19.48 19.03
CA SER A 529 -24.14 -18.20 19.62
C SER A 529 -24.08 -18.23 21.15
N ASP A 530 -25.05 -18.88 21.80
CA ASP A 530 -25.07 -19.02 23.28
C ASP A 530 -23.96 -19.96 23.78
N GLN A 531 -23.71 -21.05 23.07
CA GLN A 531 -22.61 -21.98 23.39
C GLN A 531 -21.26 -21.30 23.21
N LEU A 532 -21.10 -20.53 22.13
CA LEU A 532 -19.88 -19.78 21.85
C LEU A 532 -19.56 -18.75 22.94
N LEU A 533 -20.55 -17.97 23.37
CA LEU A 533 -20.36 -17.02 24.46
C LEU A 533 -19.97 -17.69 25.77
N ARG A 534 -20.51 -18.87 26.08
CA ARG A 534 -20.12 -19.65 27.27
C ARG A 534 -18.73 -20.26 27.12
N LEU A 535 -18.35 -20.72 25.95
CA LEU A 535 -17.00 -21.23 25.65
C LEU A 535 -15.92 -20.15 25.82
N LEU A 536 -16.25 -18.91 25.57
CA LEU A 536 -15.32 -17.78 25.65
C LEU A 536 -15.33 -17.04 27.01
N ASP A 537 -16.19 -17.44 27.96
CA ASP A 537 -16.31 -16.85 29.31
C ASP A 537 -15.90 -17.89 30.36
N TYR A 538 -14.62 -17.95 30.70
CA TYR A 538 -14.10 -18.82 31.77
C TYR A 538 -14.22 -18.17 33.13
N ARG A 539 -14.66 -18.93 34.16
CA ARG A 539 -14.81 -18.46 35.53
C ARG A 539 -14.25 -19.49 36.50
N ASP A 540 -13.46 -19.01 37.44
CA ASP A 540 -13.05 -19.76 38.61
C ASP A 540 -13.19 -18.93 39.91
N ASP A 541 -12.76 -19.49 41.06
CA ASP A 541 -12.86 -18.81 42.34
C ASP A 541 -11.96 -17.57 42.47
N ARG A 542 -11.00 -17.35 41.55
CA ARG A 542 -10.01 -16.29 41.59
C ARG A 542 -10.16 -15.28 40.47
N CYS A 543 -10.52 -15.75 39.27
CA CYS A 543 -10.59 -14.89 38.10
C CYS A 543 -11.73 -15.28 37.15
N ARG A 544 -12.12 -14.31 36.35
CA ARG A 544 -12.95 -14.49 35.17
C ARG A 544 -12.13 -14.05 33.94
N ILE A 545 -12.04 -14.89 32.93
CA ILE A 545 -11.29 -14.61 31.72
C ILE A 545 -12.25 -14.60 30.54
N LEU A 546 -12.27 -13.50 29.81
CA LEU A 546 -13.00 -13.35 28.56
C LEU A 546 -12.02 -13.54 27.42
N PHE A 547 -12.18 -14.61 26.66
CA PHE A 547 -11.36 -14.87 25.49
C PHE A 547 -11.87 -14.11 24.26
N GLU A 548 -10.96 -13.58 23.47
CA GLU A 548 -11.25 -13.05 22.14
C GLU A 548 -11.35 -14.21 21.15
N ASN A 549 -10.44 -15.19 21.29
CA ASN A 549 -10.32 -16.32 20.39
C ASN A 549 -9.73 -17.53 21.13
N ILE A 550 -10.23 -18.74 20.83
CA ILE A 550 -9.66 -20.02 21.27
C ILE A 550 -9.54 -20.92 20.05
N LYS A 551 -8.33 -21.41 19.77
CA LYS A 551 -8.06 -22.39 18.71
C LYS A 551 -7.94 -23.78 19.33
N LEU A 552 -8.86 -24.65 18.97
CA LEU A 552 -8.88 -26.05 19.39
C LEU A 552 -8.33 -26.93 18.27
N GLU A 553 -7.39 -27.79 18.58
CA GLU A 553 -6.92 -28.84 17.67
C GLU A 553 -7.46 -30.20 18.12
N ARG A 554 -8.07 -30.90 17.19
CA ARG A 554 -8.55 -32.26 17.42
C ARG A 554 -7.46 -33.24 16.98
N THR A 555 -6.97 -34.02 17.92
CA THR A 555 -6.11 -35.18 17.68
C THR A 555 -6.95 -36.48 17.72
N ASP A 556 -6.38 -37.59 17.25
CA ASP A 556 -7.08 -38.91 17.24
C ASP A 556 -7.60 -39.35 18.63
N SER A 557 -7.07 -38.78 19.71
CA SER A 557 -7.37 -39.18 21.10
C SER A 557 -7.95 -38.09 21.99
N ALA A 558 -7.85 -36.82 21.59
CA ALA A 558 -8.26 -35.69 22.45
C ALA A 558 -8.43 -34.37 21.65
N VAL A 559 -9.15 -33.43 22.24
CA VAL A 559 -9.19 -32.02 21.79
C VAL A 559 -8.25 -31.23 22.69
N VAL A 560 -7.36 -30.44 22.10
CA VAL A 560 -6.38 -29.64 22.82
C VAL A 560 -6.43 -28.17 22.39
N ILE A 561 -6.09 -27.24 23.27
CA ILE A 561 -5.97 -25.82 22.94
C ILE A 561 -4.63 -25.60 22.24
N GLN A 562 -4.65 -25.22 20.96
CA GLN A 562 -3.46 -24.88 20.18
C GLN A 562 -3.05 -23.42 20.41
N GLY A 563 -4.02 -22.53 20.60
CA GLY A 563 -3.78 -21.10 20.81
C GLY A 563 -4.99 -20.44 21.45
N LEU A 564 -4.76 -19.31 22.09
CA LEU A 564 -5.82 -18.49 22.65
C LEU A 564 -5.41 -17.02 22.70
N SER A 565 -6.41 -16.15 22.61
CA SER A 565 -6.28 -14.71 22.83
C SER A 565 -7.25 -14.27 23.93
N ILE A 566 -6.77 -13.42 24.83
CA ILE A 566 -7.57 -12.93 25.95
C ILE A 566 -8.00 -11.50 25.68
N ASN A 567 -9.30 -11.23 25.79
CA ASN A 567 -9.88 -9.89 25.70
C ASN A 567 -9.82 -9.15 27.04
N ALA A 568 -10.23 -9.83 28.12
CA ALA A 568 -10.22 -9.23 29.45
C ALA A 568 -9.99 -10.28 30.55
N VAL A 569 -9.35 -9.85 31.62
CA VAL A 569 -9.19 -10.62 32.87
C VAL A 569 -9.78 -9.79 34.01
N LEU A 570 -10.68 -10.38 34.75
CA LEU A 570 -11.26 -9.81 35.97
C LEU A 570 -10.80 -10.67 37.15
N MET A 571 -10.30 -10.07 38.21
CA MET A 571 -9.84 -10.77 39.41
C MET A 571 -10.70 -10.43 40.60
N ARG A 572 -10.79 -11.37 41.53
CA ARG A 572 -11.57 -11.25 42.76
C ARG A 572 -10.83 -10.49 43.84
#